data_289f8ce120b0d46f21ee920b26dd9747
#
_entry.id   289f8ce120b0d46f21ee920b26dd9747
#
_cell.length_a   1.000
_cell.length_b   1.000
_cell.length_c   1.000
_cell.angle_alpha   90.00
_cell.angle_beta   90.00
_cell.angle_gamma   90.00
#
_symmetry.space_group_name_H-M   'P 1'
#
loop_
_entity.id
_entity.type
_entity.pdbx_description
1 polymer ?
#
loop_
_entity_poly.entity_id
_entity_poly.type
_entity_poly.pdbx_seq_one_letter_code
_entity_poly.pdbx_strand_id
1 'polypeptide(L)' 'MDKGKVKWFNDRKGFGFIVPEDGSTELFAHHSSILGDGFKTLAKEQEVEFEIENGDKGPKAINIKKV' A
#
# COMPACT_ATOMS: atom_id res chain seq x y z
N MET A 1 2.74 9.84 9.13
CA MET A 1 2.47 8.81 8.13
C MET A 1 3.73 8.48 7.36
N ASP A 2 3.90 7.24 7.03
CA ASP A 2 5.06 6.82 6.27
C ASP A 2 4.84 7.01 4.78
N LYS A 3 5.92 7.07 4.02
CA LYS A 3 5.85 7.21 2.58
C LYS A 3 6.57 6.05 1.91
N GLY A 4 6.15 5.73 0.71
CA GLY A 4 6.79 4.69 -0.07
C GLY A 4 6.27 4.66 -1.48
N LYS A 5 6.66 3.63 -2.21
CA LYS A 5 6.22 3.42 -3.59
C LYS A 5 5.60 2.05 -3.74
N VAL A 6 4.63 1.98 -4.62
CA VAL A 6 3.98 0.71 -4.94
C VAL A 6 4.95 -0.15 -5.75
N LYS A 7 5.23 -1.35 -5.26
CA LYS A 7 6.08 -2.29 -5.98
C LYS A 7 5.29 -2.90 -7.16
N TRP A 8 4.09 -3.35 -6.86
CA TRP A 8 3.13 -3.82 -7.85
C TRP A 8 1.76 -3.92 -7.19
N PHE A 9 0.74 -3.91 -8.01
CA PHE A 9 -0.64 -4.05 -7.52
C PHE A 9 -1.46 -4.80 -8.55
N ASN A 10 -2.23 -5.79 -8.09
CA ASN A 10 -3.09 -6.59 -8.95
C ASN A 10 -4.53 -6.14 -8.77
N ASP A 11 -5.07 -5.44 -9.78
CA ASP A 11 -6.44 -4.90 -9.72
C ASP A 11 -7.50 -5.98 -9.62
N ARG A 12 -7.25 -7.12 -10.23
CA ARG A 12 -8.21 -8.21 -10.23
C ARG A 12 -8.34 -8.86 -8.86
N LYS A 13 -7.21 -9.09 -8.22
CA LYS A 13 -7.18 -9.71 -6.90
C LYS A 13 -7.36 -8.69 -5.78
N GLY A 14 -7.13 -7.42 -6.08
CA GLY A 14 -7.32 -6.34 -5.14
C GLY A 14 -6.25 -6.22 -4.08
N PHE A 15 -5.02 -6.61 -4.39
CA PHE A 15 -3.92 -6.45 -3.44
C PHE A 15 -2.59 -6.25 -4.15
N GLY A 16 -1.60 -5.80 -3.40
CA GLY A 16 -0.24 -5.62 -3.89
C GLY A 16 0.70 -5.37 -2.74
N PHE A 17 1.86 -4.82 -3.07
CA PHE A 17 2.89 -4.54 -2.07
C PHE A 17 3.44 -3.13 -2.24
N ILE A 18 3.80 -2.52 -1.12
CA ILE A 18 4.40 -1.20 -1.06
C ILE A 18 5.78 -1.33 -0.45
N VAL A 19 6.76 -0.68 -1.07
CA VAL A 19 8.12 -0.62 -0.55
C VAL A 19 8.28 0.71 0.17
N PRO A 20 8.52 0.69 1.50
CA PRO A 20 8.72 1.92 2.25
C PRO A 20 9.94 2.70 1.73
N GLU A 21 9.88 4.01 1.86
CA GLU A 21 10.94 4.90 1.37
C GLU A 21 12.27 4.64 2.06
N ASP A 22 12.24 4.18 3.30
CA ASP A 22 13.44 3.88 4.08
C ASP A 22 14.08 2.53 3.72
N GLY A 23 13.52 1.81 2.76
CA GLY A 23 14.06 0.53 2.33
C GLY A 23 13.75 -0.66 3.22
N SER A 24 12.83 -0.50 4.17
CA SER A 24 12.45 -1.60 5.03
C SER A 24 11.63 -2.66 4.28
N THR A 25 11.16 -3.66 5.02
CA THR A 25 10.40 -4.78 4.48
C THR A 25 9.16 -4.32 3.72
N GLU A 26 8.88 -4.97 2.60
CA GLU A 26 7.68 -4.73 1.83
C GLU A 26 6.43 -4.91 2.68
N LEU A 27 5.44 -4.05 2.44
CA LEU A 27 4.18 -4.09 3.17
C LEU A 27 3.06 -4.57 2.27
N PHE A 28 2.23 -5.46 2.80
CA PHE A 28 1.04 -5.91 2.10
C PHE A 28 0.04 -4.76 2.00
N ALA A 29 -0.54 -4.55 0.84
CA ALA A 29 -1.53 -3.50 0.60
C ALA A 29 -2.79 -4.10 -0.03
N HIS A 30 -3.91 -4.02 0.68
CA HIS A 30 -5.19 -4.51 0.18
C HIS A 30 -6.03 -3.33 -0.30
N HIS A 31 -6.89 -3.55 -1.31
CA HIS A 31 -7.71 -2.46 -1.85
C HIS A 31 -8.58 -1.79 -0.79
N SER A 32 -9.03 -2.54 0.20
CA SER A 32 -9.86 -1.98 1.27
C SER A 32 -9.09 -1.00 2.16
N SER A 33 -7.78 -1.03 2.10
CA SER A 33 -6.93 -0.12 2.87
C SER A 33 -6.59 1.16 2.12
N ILE A 34 -7.03 1.29 0.88
CA ILE A 34 -6.79 2.48 0.08
C ILE A 34 -7.87 3.51 0.35
N LEU A 35 -7.47 4.73 0.71
CA LEU A 35 -8.41 5.81 0.97
C LEU A 35 -8.82 6.49 -0.33
N GLY A 36 -10.04 7.03 -0.35
CA GLY A 36 -10.55 7.80 -1.46
C GLY A 36 -11.78 7.18 -2.08
N ASP A 37 -12.39 7.94 -3.00
CA ASP A 37 -13.58 7.51 -3.74
C ASP A 37 -13.18 6.94 -5.09
N GLY A 38 -14.05 6.09 -5.64
CA GLY A 38 -13.84 5.52 -6.97
C GLY A 38 -12.95 4.28 -6.94
N PHE A 39 -12.17 4.11 -8.00
CA PHE A 39 -11.31 2.93 -8.15
C PHE A 39 -10.22 2.89 -7.10
N LYS A 40 -10.24 1.85 -6.29
CA LYS A 40 -9.23 1.63 -5.27
C LYS A 40 -8.12 0.76 -5.85
N THR A 41 -7.30 1.37 -6.69
CA THR A 41 -6.19 0.70 -7.33
C THR A 41 -4.94 1.57 -7.24
N LEU A 42 -3.78 0.93 -7.35
CA LEU A 42 -2.50 1.61 -7.29
C LEU A 42 -1.70 1.29 -8.54
N ALA A 43 -0.99 2.29 -9.05
CA ALA A 43 -0.11 2.10 -10.19
C ALA A 43 1.28 1.67 -9.71
N LYS A 44 1.98 0.91 -10.54
CA LYS A 44 3.35 0.50 -10.24
C LYS A 44 4.24 1.73 -10.06
N GLU A 45 5.04 1.71 -9.00
CA GLU A 45 5.96 2.79 -8.65
C GLU A 45 5.29 4.11 -8.26
N GLN A 46 3.98 4.10 -8.06
CA GLN A 46 3.27 5.28 -7.60
C GLN A 46 3.66 5.61 -6.16
N GLU A 47 3.88 6.90 -5.89
CA GLU A 47 4.15 7.35 -4.53
C GLU A 47 2.87 7.37 -3.71
N VAL A 48 2.97 6.86 -2.49
CA VAL A 48 1.84 6.79 -1.58
C VAL A 48 2.28 7.12 -0.15
N GLU A 49 1.31 7.57 0.63
CA GLU A 49 1.49 7.72 2.07
C GLU A 49 0.60 6.67 2.73
N PHE A 50 1.05 6.16 3.86
CA PHE A 50 0.33 5.08 4.52
C PHE A 50 0.71 4.99 6.00
N GLU A 51 -0.03 4.17 6.73
CA GLU A 51 0.33 3.81 8.09
C GLU A 51 0.66 2.32 8.12
N ILE A 52 1.46 1.92 9.08
CA ILE A 52 1.86 0.52 9.22
C ILE A 52 1.08 -0.11 10.37
N GLU A 53 0.47 -1.24 10.09
CA GLU A 53 -0.23 -2.02 11.10
C GLU A 53 0.38 -3.41 11.15
N ASN A 54 0.73 -3.87 12.34
CA ASN A 54 1.26 -5.21 12.53
C ASN A 54 0.10 -6.17 12.75
N GLY A 55 -0.09 -7.07 11.79
CA GLY A 55 -1.14 -8.08 11.85
C GLY A 55 -0.57 -9.46 12.09
N ASP A 56 -1.44 -10.46 12.13
CA ASP A 56 -1.06 -11.86 12.36
C ASP A 56 -0.12 -12.38 11.28
N LYS A 57 -0.21 -11.84 10.09
CA LYS A 57 0.61 -12.28 8.94
C LYS A 57 1.79 -11.35 8.68
N GLY A 58 2.08 -10.45 9.61
CA GLY A 58 3.17 -9.50 9.48
C GLY A 58 2.68 -8.09 9.22
N PRO A 59 3.60 -7.15 8.94
CA PRO A 59 3.23 -5.77 8.74
C PRO A 59 2.46 -5.55 7.43
N LYS A 60 1.48 -4.65 7.48
CA LYS A 60 0.70 -4.28 6.30
C LYS A 60 0.50 -2.76 6.28
N ALA A 61 0.29 -2.23 5.09
CA ALA A 61 -0.01 -0.81 4.93
C ALA A 61 -1.51 -0.59 5.04
N ILE A 62 -1.91 0.42 5.81
CA ILE A 62 -3.31 0.80 5.96
C ILE A 62 -3.44 2.30 5.73
N ASN A 63 -4.67 2.77 5.53
CA ASN A 63 -4.94 4.18 5.28
C ASN A 63 -4.06 4.73 4.16
N ILE A 64 -3.95 3.97 3.07
CA ILE A 64 -3.09 4.29 1.95
C ILE A 64 -3.68 5.45 1.16
N LYS A 65 -2.88 6.48 0.97
CA LYS A 65 -3.30 7.69 0.25
C LYS A 65 -2.34 7.96 -0.88
N LYS A 66 -2.86 8.19 -2.06
CA LYS A 66 -2.04 8.56 -3.21
C LYS A 66 -1.52 9.99 -3.03
N VAL A 67 -0.25 10.14 -3.29
CA VAL A 67 0.39 11.46 -3.19
C VAL A 67 0.24 12.21 -4.51
#